data_0336459565f4e9ea5199da066754875c
#
_entry.id   0336459565f4e9ea5199da066754875c
#
_cell.length_a   1.000
_cell.length_b   1.000
_cell.length_c   1.000
_cell.angle_alpha   90.00
_cell.angle_beta   90.00
_cell.angle_gamma   90.00
#
_symmetry.space_group_name_H-M   'P 1'
#
loop_
_entity.id
_entity.type
_entity.pdbx_description
1 polymer ?
#
loop_
_entity_poly.entity_id
_entity_poly.type
_entity_poly.pdbx_seq_one_letter_code
_entity_poly.pdbx_strand_id
1 'polypeptide(L)'
;KTKKIVFSGVGKTNEEIKLAISKKVLLINMESESEANLINKISKKMSKITSVGIRLNPNVIGRTNKKISTGGKDDKFGLNQNDCVNLCNKIDKMQNIKLEGLSVHIGSQITNIKPFKNVLNVIDKVIDKTKINFKYIDLGGGMGISYSNKEKKLNLNQYAKVVNKFVKNKKSKIIFEPGRFIIGNASILISKIIYIKKSNKKTFIILDAGMNDLMRPALYNAHHRIVPLIKNNRFMRGHLEFVGPICESSDKFLTQKTFSKICEGDYVGITDVGAYGMSLTSNYNTRPIIAEVLVHGSKHKLIRKRQSLESLINN
;
A
#
# COMPACT_ATOMS: atom_id res chain seq x y z
N LYS A 1 -3.45 18.08 11.37
CA LYS A 1 -2.40 18.73 12.18
C LYS A 1 -1.07 18.06 11.87
N THR A 2 -0.07 18.84 11.41
CA THR A 2 1.25 18.33 10.96
C THR A 2 2.00 17.55 12.04
N LYS A 3 1.82 17.92 13.31
CA LYS A 3 2.37 17.20 14.48
C LYS A 3 1.87 15.76 14.66
N LYS A 4 1.05 15.24 13.74
CA LYS A 4 0.59 13.84 13.69
C LYS A 4 1.02 13.14 12.39
N ILE A 5 1.92 13.75 11.63
CA ILE A 5 2.43 13.19 10.36
C ILE A 5 3.78 12.56 10.62
N VAL A 6 3.95 11.32 10.19
CA VAL A 6 5.23 10.64 10.04
C VAL A 6 5.61 10.69 8.57
N PHE A 7 6.82 11.13 8.27
CA PHE A 7 7.33 11.23 6.91
C PHE A 7 8.33 10.10 6.64
N SER A 8 7.93 9.12 5.86
CA SER A 8 8.73 7.96 5.48
C SER A 8 9.01 7.96 3.97
N GLY A 9 9.98 7.16 3.53
CA GLY A 9 10.32 6.97 2.12
C GLY A 9 11.82 7.01 1.88
N VAL A 10 12.30 6.16 0.97
CA VAL A 10 13.74 5.94 0.69
C VAL A 10 14.38 7.03 -0.17
N GLY A 11 13.60 7.89 -0.79
CA GLY A 11 14.08 8.90 -1.75
C GLY A 11 13.59 10.31 -1.45
N LYS A 12 13.61 10.73 -0.18
CA LYS A 12 13.21 12.11 0.20
C LYS A 12 14.19 13.13 -0.38
N THR A 13 13.66 14.13 -1.07
CA THR A 13 14.44 15.24 -1.64
C THR A 13 14.75 16.31 -0.59
N ASN A 14 15.72 17.18 -0.91
CA ASN A 14 16.08 18.33 -0.06
C ASN A 14 14.86 19.23 0.23
N GLU A 15 14.06 19.48 -0.78
CA GLU A 15 12.87 20.34 -0.74
C GLU A 15 11.79 19.72 0.15
N GLU A 16 11.55 18.43 0.02
CA GLU A 16 10.60 17.69 0.86
C GLU A 16 11.04 17.65 2.32
N ILE A 17 12.34 17.43 2.59
CA ILE A 17 12.90 17.48 3.94
C ILE A 17 12.75 18.89 4.54
N LYS A 18 13.09 19.94 3.79
CA LYS A 18 12.90 21.35 4.23
C LYS A 18 11.43 21.61 4.55
N LEU A 19 10.51 21.16 3.70
CA LEU A 19 9.09 21.32 3.91
C LEU A 19 8.63 20.59 5.18
N ALA A 20 9.03 19.33 5.38
CA ALA A 20 8.70 18.55 6.56
C ALA A 20 9.18 19.23 7.85
N ILE A 21 10.42 19.72 7.86
CA ILE A 21 11.00 20.47 8.99
C ILE A 21 10.26 21.78 9.23
N SER A 22 9.94 22.56 8.17
CA SER A 22 9.19 23.80 8.28
C SER A 22 7.81 23.60 8.89
N LYS A 23 7.12 22.54 8.46
CA LYS A 23 5.78 22.17 8.95
C LYS A 23 5.78 21.46 10.30
N LYS A 24 6.93 21.20 10.88
CA LYS A 24 7.09 20.53 12.18
C LYS A 24 6.32 19.20 12.22
N VAL A 25 6.57 18.30 11.25
CA VAL A 25 6.01 16.95 11.27
C VAL A 25 6.44 16.21 12.53
N LEU A 26 5.69 15.19 12.95
CA LEU A 26 5.97 14.43 14.16
C LEU A 26 7.33 13.75 14.12
N LEU A 27 7.63 13.10 12.99
CA LEU A 27 8.81 12.26 12.84
C LEU A 27 9.21 12.19 11.36
N ILE A 28 10.51 12.26 11.07
CA ILE A 28 11.08 11.91 9.76
C ILE A 28 11.82 10.59 9.91
N ASN A 29 11.32 9.51 9.31
CA ASN A 29 11.96 8.20 9.33
C ASN A 29 13.09 8.16 8.30
N MET A 30 14.33 8.05 8.75
CA MET A 30 15.55 8.00 7.93
C MET A 30 15.81 6.57 7.48
N GLU A 31 16.34 6.43 6.28
CA GLU A 31 16.63 5.14 5.66
C GLU A 31 18.14 4.92 5.38
N SER A 32 18.98 5.93 5.69
CA SER A 32 20.44 5.86 5.54
C SER A 32 21.17 6.86 6.44
N GLU A 33 22.48 6.63 6.64
CA GLU A 33 23.36 7.60 7.32
C GLU A 33 23.53 8.89 6.52
N SER A 34 23.58 8.80 5.21
CA SER A 34 23.64 9.96 4.32
C SER A 34 22.42 10.87 4.50
N GLU A 35 21.23 10.28 4.62
CA GLU A 35 20.01 11.02 4.89
C GLU A 35 20.02 11.67 6.28
N ALA A 36 20.54 10.99 7.30
CA ALA A 36 20.70 11.56 8.64
C ALA A 36 21.59 12.81 8.62
N ASN A 37 22.72 12.72 7.93
CA ASN A 37 23.64 13.85 7.73
C ASN A 37 22.97 15.03 7.02
N LEU A 38 22.19 14.73 5.97
CA LEU A 38 21.46 15.74 5.21
C LEU A 38 20.40 16.45 6.08
N ILE A 39 19.60 15.68 6.83
CA ILE A 39 18.59 16.24 7.72
C ILE A 39 19.24 17.10 8.80
N ASN A 40 20.35 16.64 9.40
CA ASN A 40 21.09 17.41 10.37
C ASN A 40 21.62 18.75 9.80
N LYS A 41 22.17 18.73 8.58
CA LYS A 41 22.65 19.91 7.85
C LYS A 41 21.53 20.90 7.54
N ILE A 42 20.38 20.41 7.06
CA ILE A 42 19.21 21.25 6.76
C ILE A 42 18.63 21.83 8.05
N SER A 43 18.51 21.03 9.10
CA SER A 43 18.01 21.46 10.40
C SER A 43 18.88 22.56 10.99
N LYS A 44 20.23 22.43 10.90
CA LYS A 44 21.18 23.47 11.29
C LYS A 44 20.94 24.79 10.55
N LYS A 45 20.82 24.74 9.20
CA LYS A 45 20.54 25.93 8.38
C LYS A 45 19.22 26.60 8.72
N MET A 46 18.24 25.84 9.22
CA MET A 46 16.93 26.33 9.62
C MET A 46 16.84 26.69 11.11
N SER A 47 17.94 26.59 11.86
CA SER A 47 18.00 26.81 13.32
C SER A 47 16.93 26.01 14.07
N LYS A 48 16.80 24.72 13.73
CA LYS A 48 15.82 23.79 14.32
C LYS A 48 16.48 22.49 14.79
N ILE A 49 15.86 21.86 15.78
CA ILE A 49 16.12 20.48 16.17
C ILE A 49 14.96 19.64 15.62
N THR A 50 15.27 18.68 14.76
CA THR A 50 14.27 17.85 14.07
C THR A 50 14.16 16.49 14.73
N SER A 51 12.94 16.08 15.07
CA SER A 51 12.65 14.71 15.55
C SER A 51 12.76 13.72 14.40
N VAL A 52 13.60 12.71 14.56
CA VAL A 52 13.86 11.68 13.55
C VAL A 52 13.64 10.27 14.10
N GLY A 53 13.29 9.36 13.20
CA GLY A 53 13.29 7.92 13.44
C GLY A 53 14.26 7.23 12.49
N ILE A 54 14.71 6.04 12.85
CA ILE A 54 15.48 5.17 11.95
C ILE A 54 14.56 4.06 11.45
N ARG A 55 14.52 3.86 10.13
CA ARG A 55 13.86 2.71 9.54
C ARG A 55 14.78 1.50 9.57
N LEU A 56 14.41 0.53 10.38
CA LEU A 56 15.07 -0.76 10.49
C LEU A 56 14.55 -1.72 9.42
N ASN A 57 15.46 -2.31 8.66
CA ASN A 57 15.16 -3.50 7.86
C ASN A 57 15.37 -4.74 8.75
N PRO A 58 14.30 -5.43 9.14
CA PRO A 58 14.41 -6.53 10.10
C PRO A 58 14.85 -7.85 9.48
N ASN A 59 15.07 -7.91 8.18
CA ASN A 59 15.28 -9.14 7.41
C ASN A 59 14.18 -10.19 7.66
N VAL A 60 12.93 -9.74 7.63
CA VAL A 60 11.73 -10.57 7.80
C VAL A 60 10.86 -10.50 6.57
N ILE A 61 10.64 -11.65 5.94
CA ILE A 61 9.81 -11.75 4.73
C ILE A 61 8.34 -11.92 5.13
N GLY A 62 7.48 -11.05 4.60
CA GLY A 62 6.03 -11.05 4.86
C GLY A 62 5.26 -12.22 4.23
N ARG A 63 5.92 -13.10 3.44
CA ARG A 63 5.29 -14.17 2.63
C ARG A 63 4.21 -13.62 1.70
N THR A 64 4.50 -12.53 1.04
CA THR A 64 3.64 -11.85 0.08
C THR A 64 4.27 -11.90 -1.33
N ASN A 65 3.65 -11.26 -2.31
CA ASN A 65 4.27 -11.09 -3.63
C ASN A 65 5.65 -10.41 -3.49
N LYS A 66 6.68 -10.98 -4.14
CA LYS A 66 8.05 -10.47 -4.07
C LYS A 66 8.17 -8.99 -4.45
N LYS A 67 7.35 -8.52 -5.40
CA LYS A 67 7.34 -7.11 -5.86
C LYS A 67 6.88 -6.09 -4.80
N ILE A 68 6.23 -6.55 -3.71
CA ILE A 68 5.73 -5.70 -2.61
C ILE A 68 6.33 -6.09 -1.25
N SER A 69 7.39 -6.88 -1.22
CA SER A 69 8.25 -7.10 -0.06
C SER A 69 9.12 -5.88 0.17
N THR A 70 9.33 -5.51 1.45
CA THR A 70 10.15 -4.36 1.83
C THR A 70 10.99 -4.62 3.08
N GLY A 71 11.02 -5.86 3.57
CA GLY A 71 11.71 -6.23 4.79
C GLY A 71 12.72 -7.37 4.62
N GLY A 72 13.02 -7.76 3.39
CA GLY A 72 14.04 -8.78 3.07
C GLY A 72 15.46 -8.20 3.04
N LYS A 73 16.46 -9.07 3.09
CA LYS A 73 17.89 -8.70 3.19
C LYS A 73 18.34 -7.77 2.06
N ASP A 74 17.85 -8.01 0.84
CA ASP A 74 18.27 -7.29 -0.37
C ASP A 74 17.25 -6.21 -0.80
N ASP A 75 16.26 -5.94 0.05
CA ASP A 75 15.29 -4.87 -0.22
C ASP A 75 15.95 -3.50 0.04
N LYS A 76 15.71 -2.53 -0.85
CA LYS A 76 16.32 -1.18 -0.80
C LYS A 76 15.94 -0.33 0.43
N PHE A 77 15.10 -0.84 1.32
CA PHE A 77 14.47 -0.08 2.39
C PHE A 77 15.13 -0.29 3.74
N GLY A 78 15.39 0.83 4.42
CA GLY A 78 15.90 0.86 5.80
C GLY A 78 17.32 0.35 5.95
N LEU A 79 17.80 0.35 7.19
CA LEU A 79 19.11 -0.13 7.61
C LEU A 79 19.01 -1.54 8.21
N ASN A 80 19.95 -2.42 7.93
CA ASN A 80 20.07 -3.67 8.66
C ASN A 80 20.33 -3.43 10.16
N GLN A 81 20.24 -4.46 10.98
CA GLN A 81 20.34 -4.31 12.43
C GLN A 81 21.65 -3.67 12.90
N ASN A 82 22.78 -4.05 12.30
CA ASN A 82 24.10 -3.54 12.72
C ASN A 82 24.26 -2.08 12.33
N ASP A 83 23.91 -1.72 11.10
CA ASP A 83 23.96 -0.33 10.62
C ASP A 83 22.98 0.57 11.38
N CYS A 84 21.81 0.04 11.75
CA CYS A 84 20.84 0.73 12.59
C CYS A 84 21.43 1.06 13.97
N VAL A 85 22.07 0.09 14.63
CA VAL A 85 22.75 0.30 15.92
C VAL A 85 23.90 1.29 15.79
N ASN A 86 24.72 1.17 14.74
CA ASN A 86 25.82 2.08 14.46
C ASN A 86 25.33 3.52 14.25
N LEU A 87 24.25 3.69 13.48
CA LEU A 87 23.67 5.02 13.25
C LEU A 87 23.07 5.60 14.54
N CYS A 88 22.44 4.80 15.39
CA CYS A 88 21.97 5.27 16.71
C CYS A 88 23.10 5.94 17.50
N ASN A 89 24.27 5.29 17.56
CA ASN A 89 25.44 5.83 18.29
C ASN A 89 26.03 7.10 17.64
N LYS A 90 25.92 7.22 16.31
CA LYS A 90 26.40 8.41 15.58
C LYS A 90 25.49 9.62 15.76
N ILE A 91 24.17 9.38 15.85
CA ILE A 91 23.16 10.46 15.96
C ILE A 91 23.34 11.24 17.27
N ASP A 92 23.79 10.62 18.35
CA ASP A 92 24.06 11.31 19.62
C ASP A 92 25.06 12.47 19.48
N LYS A 93 25.91 12.44 18.45
CA LYS A 93 26.85 13.51 18.12
C LYS A 93 26.28 14.58 17.18
N MET A 94 25.06 14.42 16.69
CA MET A 94 24.40 15.32 15.74
C MET A 94 23.49 16.32 16.47
N GLN A 95 23.92 17.58 16.57
CA GLN A 95 23.27 18.60 17.41
C GLN A 95 21.89 19.08 16.92
N ASN A 96 21.54 18.88 15.64
CA ASN A 96 20.33 19.47 15.07
C ASN A 96 19.25 18.43 14.72
N ILE A 97 19.46 17.17 15.10
CA ILE A 97 18.44 16.12 15.04
C ILE A 97 18.34 15.41 16.39
N LYS A 98 17.18 14.90 16.69
CA LYS A 98 16.89 14.15 17.91
C LYS A 98 16.29 12.81 17.55
N LEU A 99 16.96 11.72 17.88
CA LEU A 99 16.46 10.38 17.68
C LEU A 99 15.32 10.09 18.67
N GLU A 100 14.10 10.00 18.16
CA GLU A 100 12.92 9.72 18.97
C GLU A 100 12.18 8.46 18.53
N GLY A 101 12.48 7.92 17.33
CA GLY A 101 11.71 6.81 16.77
C GLY A 101 12.54 5.66 16.20
N LEU A 102 11.96 4.47 16.24
CA LEU A 102 12.38 3.30 15.48
C LEU A 102 11.19 2.83 14.63
N SER A 103 11.40 2.70 13.32
CA SER A 103 10.34 2.36 12.36
C SER A 103 10.66 1.05 11.66
N VAL A 104 9.64 0.27 11.31
CA VAL A 104 9.74 -0.93 10.47
C VAL A 104 8.57 -0.99 9.49
N HIS A 105 8.81 -1.54 8.30
CA HIS A 105 7.75 -1.90 7.37
C HIS A 105 8.21 -3.07 6.50
N ILE A 106 7.55 -4.22 6.59
CA ILE A 106 8.02 -5.49 6.02
C ILE A 106 7.30 -5.91 4.73
N GLY A 107 6.51 -5.03 4.18
CA GLY A 107 5.77 -5.28 2.94
C GLY A 107 4.28 -5.08 3.07
N SER A 108 3.54 -5.56 2.09
CA SER A 108 2.10 -5.35 1.97
C SER A 108 1.37 -6.68 1.80
N GLN A 109 0.07 -6.72 2.11
CA GLN A 109 -0.79 -7.90 1.98
C GLN A 109 -0.38 -9.08 2.88
N ILE A 110 -0.04 -8.79 4.14
CA ILE A 110 0.35 -9.79 5.13
C ILE A 110 -0.91 -10.23 5.90
N THR A 111 -1.30 -11.49 5.75
CA THR A 111 -2.48 -12.08 6.40
C THR A 111 -2.11 -13.06 7.53
N ASN A 112 -0.82 -13.30 7.74
CA ASN A 112 -0.30 -14.18 8.78
C ASN A 112 0.37 -13.38 9.90
N ILE A 113 0.15 -13.78 11.15
CA ILE A 113 0.69 -13.10 12.32
C ILE A 113 2.20 -13.35 12.55
N LYS A 114 2.75 -14.45 12.03
CA LYS A 114 4.14 -14.86 12.29
C LYS A 114 5.19 -13.82 11.87
N PRO A 115 5.10 -13.19 10.67
CA PRO A 115 6.02 -12.10 10.30
C PRO A 115 6.00 -10.95 11.30
N PHE A 116 4.83 -10.52 11.76
CA PHE A 116 4.72 -9.44 12.75
C PHE A 116 5.39 -9.80 14.09
N LYS A 117 5.20 -11.03 14.59
CA LYS A 117 5.91 -11.51 15.79
C LYS A 117 7.42 -11.46 15.62
N ASN A 118 7.93 -11.91 14.46
CA ASN A 118 9.36 -11.91 14.18
C ASN A 118 9.94 -10.48 14.17
N VAL A 119 9.21 -9.53 13.59
CA VAL A 119 9.59 -8.11 13.58
C VAL A 119 9.73 -7.55 14.99
N LEU A 120 8.76 -7.81 15.85
CA LEU A 120 8.80 -7.33 17.24
C LEU A 120 10.01 -7.88 18.00
N ASN A 121 10.38 -9.15 17.78
CA ASN A 121 11.59 -9.73 18.36
C ASN A 121 12.88 -9.04 17.84
N VAL A 122 12.89 -8.61 16.57
CA VAL A 122 14.05 -7.88 16.01
C VAL A 122 14.14 -6.47 16.60
N ILE A 123 13.01 -5.80 16.78
CA ILE A 123 12.95 -4.49 17.43
C ILE A 123 13.47 -4.61 18.86
N ASP A 124 13.06 -5.62 19.64
CA ASP A 124 13.57 -5.85 21.00
C ASP A 124 15.09 -6.00 21.02
N LYS A 125 15.67 -6.78 20.10
CA LYS A 125 17.13 -6.92 19.98
C LYS A 125 17.86 -5.60 19.72
N VAL A 126 17.27 -4.71 18.90
CA VAL A 126 17.86 -3.39 18.63
C VAL A 126 17.77 -2.51 19.86
N ILE A 127 16.63 -2.51 20.57
CA ILE A 127 16.47 -1.77 21.83
C ILE A 127 17.47 -2.27 22.87
N ASP A 128 17.63 -3.58 23.03
CA ASP A 128 18.56 -4.18 23.98
C ASP A 128 20.03 -3.82 23.69
N LYS A 129 20.41 -3.78 22.40
CA LYS A 129 21.77 -3.42 21.99
C LYS A 129 22.07 -1.93 22.16
N THR A 130 21.11 -1.07 21.84
CA THR A 130 21.30 0.40 21.88
C THR A 130 21.03 0.98 23.26
N LYS A 131 20.23 0.31 24.09
CA LYS A 131 19.70 0.82 25.38
C LYS A 131 18.88 2.11 25.24
N ILE A 132 18.43 2.43 24.03
CA ILE A 132 17.65 3.63 23.75
C ILE A 132 16.17 3.39 24.08
N ASN A 133 15.58 4.27 24.88
CA ASN A 133 14.14 4.33 25.07
C ASN A 133 13.50 5.16 23.96
N PHE A 134 13.18 4.52 22.83
CA PHE A 134 12.48 5.20 21.74
C PHE A 134 11.11 5.70 22.21
N LYS A 135 10.86 6.99 21.99
CA LYS A 135 9.57 7.62 22.29
C LYS A 135 8.45 7.06 21.38
N TYR A 136 8.81 6.74 20.13
CA TYR A 136 7.91 6.19 19.13
C TYR A 136 8.47 4.89 18.58
N ILE A 137 7.62 3.87 18.47
CA ILE A 137 7.89 2.66 17.72
C ILE A 137 6.82 2.56 16.63
N ASP A 138 7.24 2.73 15.39
CA ASP A 138 6.37 2.70 14.24
C ASP A 138 6.45 1.30 13.61
N LEU A 139 5.34 0.57 13.70
CA LEU A 139 5.22 -0.79 13.19
C LEU A 139 4.84 -0.84 11.71
N GLY A 140 4.74 0.35 11.07
CA GLY A 140 4.36 0.46 9.69
C GLY A 140 2.94 -0.03 9.40
N GLY A 141 2.73 -0.44 8.16
CA GLY A 141 1.47 -1.01 7.71
C GLY A 141 1.60 -2.50 7.36
N GLY A 142 1.21 -2.82 6.14
CA GLY A 142 1.35 -4.18 5.60
C GLY A 142 0.20 -5.12 5.89
N MET A 143 -0.75 -4.74 6.75
CA MET A 143 -1.94 -5.53 7.07
C MET A 143 -2.75 -5.82 5.81
N GLY A 144 -2.93 -7.12 5.52
CA GLY A 144 -3.62 -7.60 4.34
C GLY A 144 -5.14 -7.69 4.50
N ILE A 145 -5.82 -7.69 3.36
CA ILE A 145 -7.26 -7.98 3.23
C ILE A 145 -7.44 -9.29 2.48
N SER A 146 -8.64 -9.87 2.53
CA SER A 146 -9.00 -11.01 1.69
C SER A 146 -9.58 -10.53 0.36
N TYR A 147 -8.95 -10.89 -0.75
CA TYR A 147 -9.42 -10.63 -2.11
C TYR A 147 -10.30 -11.78 -2.67
N SER A 148 -10.31 -12.92 -1.99
CA SER A 148 -11.15 -14.06 -2.37
C SER A 148 -11.71 -14.75 -1.13
N ASN A 149 -12.81 -15.50 -1.30
CA ASN A 149 -13.42 -16.27 -0.20
C ASN A 149 -12.49 -17.39 0.33
N LYS A 150 -11.44 -17.73 -0.40
CA LYS A 150 -10.46 -18.77 -0.03
C LYS A 150 -9.28 -18.22 0.78
N GLU A 151 -9.05 -16.91 0.77
CA GLU A 151 -7.95 -16.29 1.50
C GLU A 151 -8.30 -16.06 2.97
N LYS A 152 -7.36 -16.40 3.85
CA LYS A 152 -7.49 -16.11 5.28
C LYS A 152 -7.31 -14.61 5.53
N LYS A 153 -8.17 -14.05 6.36
CA LYS A 153 -8.03 -12.67 6.86
C LYS A 153 -6.99 -12.63 7.97
N LEU A 154 -6.30 -11.51 8.11
CA LEU A 154 -5.47 -11.25 9.28
C LEU A 154 -6.36 -11.24 10.53
N ASN A 155 -6.01 -12.04 11.53
CA ASN A 155 -6.72 -12.06 12.82
C ASN A 155 -6.27 -10.86 13.67
N LEU A 156 -7.09 -9.81 13.71
CA LEU A 156 -6.79 -8.58 14.46
C LEU A 156 -6.66 -8.78 15.95
N ASN A 157 -7.47 -9.68 16.55
CA ASN A 157 -7.38 -9.96 17.98
C ASN A 157 -6.03 -10.61 18.34
N GLN A 158 -5.55 -11.52 17.50
CA GLN A 158 -4.21 -12.08 17.67
C GLN A 158 -3.12 -11.02 17.45
N TYR A 159 -3.27 -10.16 16.45
CA TYR A 159 -2.34 -9.06 16.20
C TYR A 159 -2.27 -8.13 17.40
N ALA A 160 -3.42 -7.67 17.90
CA ALA A 160 -3.50 -6.82 19.07
C ALA A 160 -2.89 -7.47 20.34
N LYS A 161 -3.16 -8.77 20.59
CA LYS A 161 -2.55 -9.52 21.71
C LYS A 161 -1.02 -9.51 21.62
N VAL A 162 -0.47 -9.72 20.43
CA VAL A 162 0.98 -9.75 20.21
C VAL A 162 1.61 -8.38 20.42
N VAL A 163 1.00 -7.32 19.89
CA VAL A 163 1.48 -5.94 20.07
C VAL A 163 1.34 -5.51 21.53
N ASN A 164 0.22 -5.80 22.19
CA ASN A 164 0.01 -5.47 23.61
C ASN A 164 1.06 -6.16 24.51
N LYS A 165 1.38 -7.43 24.23
CA LYS A 165 2.45 -8.13 24.96
C LYS A 165 3.81 -7.43 24.77
N PHE A 166 4.12 -7.03 23.54
CA PHE A 166 5.36 -6.32 23.21
C PHE A 166 5.50 -4.98 23.93
N VAL A 167 4.41 -4.21 24.03
CA VAL A 167 4.45 -2.86 24.61
C VAL A 167 4.29 -2.82 26.13
N LYS A 168 3.87 -3.91 26.77
CA LYS A 168 3.48 -3.94 28.19
C LYS A 168 4.48 -3.27 29.13
N ASN A 169 5.78 -3.43 28.87
CA ASN A 169 6.87 -2.88 29.70
C ASN A 169 7.64 -1.75 29.00
N LYS A 170 7.08 -1.16 27.94
CA LYS A 170 7.72 -0.08 27.19
C LYS A 170 6.97 1.23 27.38
N LYS A 171 7.71 2.33 27.52
CA LYS A 171 7.14 3.69 27.58
C LYS A 171 6.88 4.28 26.20
N SER A 172 7.13 3.52 25.12
CA SER A 172 6.99 3.96 23.75
C SER A 172 5.54 4.11 23.32
N LYS A 173 5.26 5.12 22.51
CA LYS A 173 3.99 5.25 21.77
C LYS A 173 4.09 4.46 20.49
N ILE A 174 3.09 3.61 20.20
CA ILE A 174 3.04 2.82 19.00
C ILE A 174 2.37 3.60 17.87
N ILE A 175 2.97 3.55 16.69
CA ILE A 175 2.43 4.11 15.45
C ILE A 175 2.10 2.94 14.51
N PHE A 176 0.98 3.04 13.83
CA PHE A 176 0.55 2.13 12.76
C PHE A 176 0.27 2.94 11.49
N GLU A 177 0.64 2.39 10.35
CA GLU A 177 0.42 2.99 9.02
C GLU A 177 -0.46 2.09 8.13
N PRO A 178 -1.68 1.69 8.55
CA PRO A 178 -2.53 0.80 7.78
C PRO A 178 -3.11 1.54 6.57
N GLY A 179 -2.69 1.19 5.36
CA GLY A 179 -3.25 1.71 4.12
C GLY A 179 -4.32 0.77 3.55
N ARG A 180 -3.88 -0.33 2.93
CA ARG A 180 -4.75 -1.33 2.29
C ARG A 180 -5.86 -1.83 3.22
N PHE A 181 -5.53 -2.09 4.47
CA PHE A 181 -6.48 -2.64 5.44
C PHE A 181 -7.70 -1.73 5.67
N ILE A 182 -7.52 -0.40 5.59
CA ILE A 182 -8.60 0.57 5.80
C ILE A 182 -9.45 0.73 4.55
N ILE A 183 -8.80 0.92 3.38
CA ILE A 183 -9.51 1.39 2.19
C ILE A 183 -9.74 0.30 1.14
N GLY A 184 -9.03 -0.84 1.22
CA GLY A 184 -9.02 -1.85 0.15
C GLY A 184 -10.40 -2.35 -0.24
N ASN A 185 -11.23 -2.68 0.74
CA ASN A 185 -12.59 -3.19 0.50
C ASN A 185 -13.65 -2.09 0.34
N ALA A 186 -13.26 -0.81 0.41
CA ALA A 186 -14.22 0.31 0.41
C ALA A 186 -14.62 0.77 -1.00
N SER A 187 -14.08 0.14 -2.07
CA SER A 187 -14.37 0.59 -3.43
C SER A 187 -14.60 -0.58 -4.39
N ILE A 188 -15.39 -0.29 -5.39
CA ILE A 188 -15.71 -1.16 -6.53
C ILE A 188 -15.48 -0.38 -7.83
N LEU A 189 -14.85 -1.01 -8.81
CA LEU A 189 -14.77 -0.49 -10.17
C LEU A 189 -15.96 -1.03 -10.96
N ILE A 190 -16.81 -0.14 -11.44
CA ILE A 190 -17.96 -0.47 -12.29
C ILE A 190 -17.51 -0.42 -13.73
N SER A 191 -17.79 -1.47 -14.48
CA SER A 191 -17.44 -1.57 -15.88
C SER A 191 -18.59 -2.14 -16.70
N LYS A 192 -18.78 -1.59 -17.90
CA LYS A 192 -19.75 -2.06 -18.89
C LYS A 192 -19.15 -3.19 -19.71
N ILE A 193 -19.95 -4.20 -20.02
CA ILE A 193 -19.60 -5.25 -20.98
C ILE A 193 -19.84 -4.71 -22.39
N ILE A 194 -18.76 -4.58 -23.16
CA ILE A 194 -18.84 -4.10 -24.55
C ILE A 194 -19.27 -5.25 -25.47
N TYR A 195 -18.51 -6.38 -25.38
CA TYR A 195 -18.75 -7.55 -26.21
C TYR A 195 -18.57 -8.86 -25.46
N ILE A 196 -19.27 -9.92 -25.91
CA ILE A 196 -19.09 -11.31 -25.49
C ILE A 196 -18.64 -12.14 -26.69
N LYS A 197 -17.35 -12.36 -26.81
CA LYS A 197 -16.72 -13.07 -27.93
C LYS A 197 -16.47 -14.53 -27.59
N LYS A 198 -17.11 -15.45 -28.30
CA LYS A 198 -16.84 -16.88 -28.19
C LYS A 198 -15.66 -17.26 -29.12
N SER A 199 -14.74 -18.04 -28.62
CA SER A 199 -13.67 -18.71 -29.34
C SER A 199 -13.78 -20.22 -29.05
N ASN A 200 -13.04 -21.08 -29.80
CA ASN A 200 -13.18 -22.53 -29.70
C ASN A 200 -13.14 -23.11 -28.27
N LYS A 201 -12.33 -22.56 -27.39
CA LYS A 201 -12.13 -23.06 -26.01
C LYS A 201 -12.49 -22.06 -24.93
N LYS A 202 -12.76 -20.79 -25.27
CA LYS A 202 -12.91 -19.70 -24.33
C LYS A 202 -14.08 -18.76 -24.71
N THR A 203 -14.62 -18.08 -23.71
CA THR A 203 -15.50 -16.95 -23.90
C THR A 203 -14.85 -15.72 -23.31
N PHE A 204 -14.55 -14.73 -24.12
CA PHE A 204 -14.02 -13.44 -23.69
C PHE A 204 -15.20 -12.51 -23.38
N ILE A 205 -15.17 -11.94 -22.19
CA ILE A 205 -16.10 -10.89 -21.73
C ILE A 205 -15.28 -9.60 -21.76
N ILE A 206 -15.48 -8.79 -22.79
CA ILE A 206 -14.69 -7.59 -23.06
C ILE A 206 -15.34 -6.42 -22.33
N LEU A 207 -14.62 -5.82 -21.42
CA LEU A 207 -15.02 -4.71 -20.59
C LEU A 207 -14.57 -3.37 -21.18
N ASP A 208 -15.24 -2.27 -20.79
CA ASP A 208 -14.77 -0.92 -21.08
C ASP A 208 -13.63 -0.45 -20.13
N ALA A 209 -13.45 -1.10 -18.99
CA ALA A 209 -12.29 -0.92 -18.12
C ALA A 209 -11.10 -1.74 -18.65
N GLY A 210 -9.89 -1.19 -18.52
CA GLY A 210 -8.65 -1.84 -18.89
C GLY A 210 -7.62 -1.86 -17.76
N MET A 211 -6.45 -2.47 -18.03
CA MET A 211 -5.33 -2.48 -17.08
C MET A 211 -4.85 -1.08 -16.71
N ASN A 212 -5.11 -0.08 -17.54
CA ASN A 212 -4.85 1.33 -17.22
C ASN A 212 -5.73 1.85 -16.08
N ASP A 213 -6.95 1.31 -15.88
CA ASP A 213 -7.88 1.67 -14.81
C ASP A 213 -7.63 0.87 -13.54
N LEU A 214 -7.22 -0.40 -13.68
CA LEU A 214 -6.86 -1.28 -12.57
C LEU A 214 -5.63 -2.13 -12.93
N MET A 215 -4.45 -1.60 -12.71
CA MET A 215 -3.16 -2.20 -13.06
C MET A 215 -2.83 -3.48 -12.27
N ARG A 216 -3.39 -3.65 -11.09
CA ARG A 216 -2.98 -4.70 -10.15
C ARG A 216 -3.05 -6.14 -10.69
N PRO A 217 -4.08 -6.59 -11.44
CA PRO A 217 -4.08 -7.91 -12.05
C PRO A 217 -2.88 -8.12 -13.00
N ALA A 218 -2.62 -7.19 -13.89
CA ALA A 218 -1.51 -7.28 -14.86
C ALA A 218 -0.14 -7.20 -14.17
N LEU A 219 0.03 -6.29 -13.20
CA LEU A 219 1.33 -6.02 -12.57
C LEU A 219 1.74 -7.07 -11.53
N TYR A 220 0.77 -7.59 -10.77
CA TYR A 220 1.01 -8.44 -9.59
C TYR A 220 0.34 -9.81 -9.66
N ASN A 221 -0.37 -10.15 -10.73
CA ASN A 221 -1.32 -11.26 -10.77
C ASN A 221 -2.33 -11.19 -9.62
N ALA A 222 -2.73 -9.97 -9.23
CA ALA A 222 -3.62 -9.78 -8.11
C ALA A 222 -5.04 -10.25 -8.47
N HIS A 223 -5.62 -11.03 -7.57
CA HIS A 223 -6.99 -11.47 -7.71
C HIS A 223 -7.95 -10.37 -7.27
N HIS A 224 -8.96 -10.09 -8.09
CA HIS A 224 -10.14 -9.29 -7.74
C HIS A 224 -11.37 -10.05 -8.14
N ARG A 225 -12.38 -10.10 -7.26
CA ARG A 225 -13.66 -10.72 -7.60
C ARG A 225 -14.40 -9.82 -8.57
N ILE A 226 -15.10 -10.45 -9.53
CA ILE A 226 -16.05 -9.76 -10.41
C ILE A 226 -17.44 -10.23 -10.02
N VAL A 227 -18.36 -9.30 -9.88
CA VAL A 227 -19.75 -9.56 -9.53
C VAL A 227 -20.70 -8.94 -10.57
N PRO A 228 -21.81 -9.60 -10.92
CA PRO A 228 -22.82 -8.98 -11.75
C PRO A 228 -23.53 -7.88 -10.96
N LEU A 229 -23.87 -6.77 -11.59
CA LEU A 229 -24.67 -5.71 -10.95
C LEU A 229 -26.17 -5.96 -11.12
N ILE A 230 -26.55 -6.80 -12.09
CA ILE A 230 -27.93 -7.25 -12.29
C ILE A 230 -28.03 -8.68 -11.79
N LYS A 231 -28.96 -8.93 -10.89
CA LYS A 231 -29.19 -10.26 -10.35
C LYS A 231 -29.90 -11.15 -11.42
N ASN A 232 -29.24 -12.27 -11.73
CA ASN A 232 -29.79 -13.27 -12.67
C ASN A 232 -29.59 -14.68 -12.10
N ASN A 233 -30.62 -15.47 -12.08
CA ASN A 233 -30.61 -16.85 -11.57
C ASN A 233 -30.08 -17.86 -12.60
N ARG A 234 -29.87 -17.45 -13.86
CA ARG A 234 -29.25 -18.27 -14.90
C ARG A 234 -27.75 -18.10 -14.87
N PHE A 235 -27.02 -19.11 -15.31
CA PHE A 235 -25.53 -19.12 -15.31
C PHE A 235 -25.01 -19.45 -16.70
N MET A 236 -23.92 -18.78 -17.06
CA MET A 236 -23.03 -19.18 -18.14
C MET A 236 -21.86 -20.02 -17.56
N ARG A 237 -21.45 -21.03 -18.32
CA ARG A 237 -20.41 -21.99 -17.91
C ARG A 237 -19.36 -22.11 -19.00
N GLY A 238 -18.13 -22.47 -18.63
CA GLY A 238 -17.00 -22.66 -19.52
C GLY A 238 -15.76 -21.89 -19.05
N HIS A 239 -14.80 -21.72 -19.93
CA HIS A 239 -13.63 -20.92 -19.66
C HIS A 239 -13.94 -19.44 -19.97
N LEU A 240 -14.36 -18.69 -18.95
CA LEU A 240 -14.75 -17.28 -19.05
C LEU A 240 -13.58 -16.39 -18.68
N GLU A 241 -13.13 -15.54 -19.59
CA GLU A 241 -12.05 -14.55 -19.33
C GLU A 241 -12.63 -13.14 -19.42
N PHE A 242 -12.52 -12.39 -18.31
CA PHE A 242 -12.84 -10.97 -18.26
C PHE A 242 -11.59 -10.19 -18.63
N VAL A 243 -11.66 -9.45 -19.74
CA VAL A 243 -10.53 -8.76 -20.36
C VAL A 243 -10.89 -7.30 -20.65
N GLY A 244 -9.89 -6.44 -20.66
CA GLY A 244 -10.03 -5.05 -21.07
C GLY A 244 -9.82 -4.85 -22.56
N PRO A 245 -9.84 -3.58 -23.03
CA PRO A 245 -9.71 -3.20 -24.44
C PRO A 245 -8.27 -2.87 -24.84
N ILE A 246 -7.31 -2.99 -23.95
CA ILE A 246 -5.90 -2.69 -24.22
C ILE A 246 -5.30 -3.77 -25.10
N CYS A 247 -4.44 -3.39 -26.04
CA CYS A 247 -3.81 -4.29 -27.03
C CYS A 247 -2.68 -5.14 -26.44
N GLU A 248 -2.85 -5.63 -25.22
CA GLU A 248 -1.92 -6.53 -24.52
C GLU A 248 -2.63 -7.74 -23.94
N SER A 249 -1.99 -8.92 -24.04
CA SER A 249 -2.50 -10.16 -23.43
C SER A 249 -2.56 -10.12 -21.89
N SER A 250 -1.83 -9.20 -21.27
CA SER A 250 -1.84 -8.92 -19.85
C SER A 250 -3.08 -8.16 -19.37
N ASP A 251 -3.86 -7.57 -20.29
CA ASP A 251 -5.10 -6.84 -19.99
C ASP A 251 -6.25 -7.81 -19.67
N LYS A 252 -6.08 -8.53 -18.58
CA LYS A 252 -6.99 -9.53 -18.07
C LYS A 252 -7.21 -9.36 -16.58
N PHE A 253 -8.48 -9.29 -16.18
CA PHE A 253 -8.88 -9.12 -14.78
C PHE A 253 -9.08 -10.43 -14.05
N LEU A 254 -9.77 -11.40 -14.69
CA LEU A 254 -10.15 -12.64 -14.03
C LEU A 254 -10.46 -13.74 -15.05
N THR A 255 -10.14 -14.98 -14.67
CA THR A 255 -10.62 -16.19 -15.35
C THR A 255 -11.45 -17.01 -14.39
N GLN A 256 -12.62 -17.47 -14.81
CA GLN A 256 -13.47 -18.34 -13.99
C GLN A 256 -14.33 -19.30 -14.83
N LYS A 257 -14.84 -20.36 -14.18
CA LYS A 257 -15.59 -21.44 -14.86
C LYS A 257 -17.11 -21.19 -14.90
N THR A 258 -17.61 -20.37 -14.01
CA THR A 258 -19.07 -20.13 -13.88
C THR A 258 -19.30 -18.67 -13.50
N PHE A 259 -20.24 -18.03 -14.16
CA PHE A 259 -20.68 -16.68 -13.83
C PHE A 259 -22.21 -16.55 -14.05
N SER A 260 -22.85 -15.57 -13.41
CA SER A 260 -24.23 -15.21 -13.71
C SER A 260 -24.38 -14.94 -15.21
N LYS A 261 -25.50 -15.30 -15.80
CA LYS A 261 -25.76 -14.98 -17.22
C LYS A 261 -25.82 -13.46 -17.38
N ILE A 262 -25.00 -12.95 -18.28
CA ILE A 262 -24.85 -11.54 -18.63
C ILE A 262 -24.95 -11.38 -20.14
N CYS A 263 -25.27 -10.18 -20.57
CA CYS A 263 -25.37 -9.77 -21.97
C CYS A 263 -24.43 -8.56 -22.24
N GLU A 264 -24.19 -8.31 -23.50
CA GLU A 264 -23.56 -7.06 -23.94
C GLU A 264 -24.41 -5.87 -23.50
N GLY A 265 -23.78 -4.82 -23.01
CA GLY A 265 -24.45 -3.67 -22.42
C GLY A 265 -24.68 -3.77 -20.91
N ASP A 266 -24.63 -4.96 -20.31
CA ASP A 266 -24.73 -5.14 -18.85
C ASP A 266 -23.51 -4.57 -18.13
N TYR A 267 -23.65 -4.37 -16.81
CA TYR A 267 -22.58 -3.87 -15.95
C TYR A 267 -22.11 -4.95 -14.98
N VAL A 268 -20.81 -4.94 -14.73
CA VAL A 268 -20.15 -5.75 -13.69
C VAL A 268 -19.40 -4.85 -12.73
N GLY A 269 -19.19 -5.33 -11.51
CA GLY A 269 -18.37 -4.68 -10.50
C GLY A 269 -17.12 -5.49 -10.22
N ILE A 270 -15.94 -4.87 -10.30
CA ILE A 270 -14.68 -5.44 -9.85
C ILE A 270 -14.44 -4.95 -8.42
N THR A 271 -14.45 -5.87 -7.45
CA THR A 271 -14.45 -5.53 -6.02
C THR A 271 -13.05 -5.29 -5.46
N ASP A 272 -13.00 -4.70 -4.27
CA ASP A 272 -11.79 -4.56 -3.46
C ASP A 272 -10.69 -3.70 -4.12
N VAL A 273 -11.08 -2.67 -4.86
CA VAL A 273 -10.19 -1.80 -5.65
C VAL A 273 -9.74 -0.54 -4.92
N GLY A 274 -10.15 -0.33 -3.67
CA GLY A 274 -9.91 0.93 -2.94
C GLY A 274 -8.43 1.21 -2.63
N ALA A 275 -7.61 0.15 -2.51
CA ALA A 275 -6.18 0.32 -2.31
C ALA A 275 -5.41 0.03 -3.60
N TYR A 276 -4.58 1.00 -4.03
CA TYR A 276 -3.74 0.88 -5.23
C TYR A 276 -4.53 0.62 -6.54
N GLY A 277 -5.82 0.95 -6.58
CA GLY A 277 -6.60 1.04 -7.80
C GLY A 277 -6.31 2.36 -8.48
N MET A 278 -6.99 3.42 -8.07
CA MET A 278 -6.86 4.75 -8.66
C MET A 278 -5.42 5.32 -8.62
N SER A 279 -4.63 5.02 -7.57
CA SER A 279 -3.24 5.52 -7.46
C SER A 279 -2.26 4.89 -8.47
N LEU A 280 -2.61 3.77 -9.10
CA LEU A 280 -1.86 3.15 -10.20
C LEU A 280 -2.50 3.35 -11.56
N THR A 281 -3.60 4.10 -11.64
CA THR A 281 -4.25 4.44 -12.91
C THR A 281 -3.34 5.30 -13.77
N SER A 282 -3.37 5.09 -15.08
CA SER A 282 -2.55 5.81 -16.04
C SER A 282 -3.32 6.13 -17.31
N ASN A 283 -2.75 7.00 -18.14
CA ASN A 283 -3.26 7.31 -19.47
C ASN A 283 -2.72 6.36 -20.56
N TYR A 284 -2.33 5.14 -20.17
CA TYR A 284 -1.83 4.16 -21.13
C TYR A 284 -2.83 3.96 -22.28
N ASN A 285 -2.33 3.84 -23.51
CA ASN A 285 -3.10 3.85 -24.76
C ASN A 285 -4.01 5.07 -24.91
N THR A 286 -3.59 6.22 -24.41
CA THR A 286 -4.32 7.51 -24.47
C THR A 286 -5.74 7.42 -23.89
N ARG A 287 -5.94 6.55 -22.89
CA ARG A 287 -7.25 6.40 -22.23
C ARG A 287 -7.40 7.42 -21.10
N PRO A 288 -8.56 8.12 -21.04
CA PRO A 288 -8.82 9.07 -19.95
C PRO A 288 -8.91 8.40 -18.59
N ILE A 289 -8.40 9.06 -17.55
CA ILE A 289 -8.59 8.62 -16.18
C ILE A 289 -10.07 8.69 -15.82
N ILE A 290 -10.58 7.62 -15.20
CA ILE A 290 -11.98 7.45 -14.84
C ILE A 290 -12.43 8.38 -13.70
N ALA A 291 -13.75 8.58 -13.58
CA ALA A 291 -14.34 9.32 -12.47
C ALA A 291 -14.31 8.52 -11.16
N GLU A 292 -14.28 9.24 -10.01
CA GLU A 292 -14.52 8.64 -8.70
C GLU A 292 -15.76 9.26 -8.05
N VAL A 293 -16.62 8.41 -7.53
CA VAL A 293 -17.86 8.79 -6.86
C VAL A 293 -17.84 8.25 -5.44
N LEU A 294 -17.97 9.12 -4.46
CA LEU A 294 -18.17 8.75 -3.06
C LEU A 294 -19.65 8.45 -2.83
N VAL A 295 -19.95 7.27 -2.27
CA VAL A 295 -21.31 6.85 -1.92
C VAL A 295 -21.41 6.71 -0.40
N HIS A 296 -22.43 7.30 0.20
CA HIS A 296 -22.75 7.18 1.62
C HIS A 296 -24.27 7.03 1.81
N GLY A 297 -24.71 5.83 2.10
CA GLY A 297 -26.15 5.47 2.10
C GLY A 297 -26.76 5.70 0.71
N SER A 298 -27.83 6.48 0.63
CA SER A 298 -28.51 6.86 -0.62
C SER A 298 -27.88 8.09 -1.32
N LYS A 299 -26.91 8.75 -0.68
CA LYS A 299 -26.27 9.95 -1.23
C LYS A 299 -25.01 9.60 -1.99
N HIS A 300 -24.73 10.35 -3.05
CA HIS A 300 -23.49 10.24 -3.80
C HIS A 300 -22.88 11.61 -4.09
N LYS A 301 -21.56 11.65 -4.24
CA LYS A 301 -20.81 12.86 -4.57
C LYS A 301 -19.69 12.53 -5.53
N LEU A 302 -19.60 13.24 -6.63
CA LEU A 302 -18.44 13.17 -7.52
C LEU A 302 -17.22 13.79 -6.81
N ILE A 303 -16.19 12.97 -6.53
CA ILE A 303 -14.95 13.42 -5.86
C ILE A 303 -13.79 13.58 -6.83
N ARG A 304 -13.84 12.92 -7.99
CA ARG A 304 -12.95 13.14 -9.13
C ARG A 304 -13.76 13.11 -10.42
N LYS A 305 -13.61 14.15 -11.23
CA LYS A 305 -14.19 14.19 -12.58
C LYS A 305 -13.43 13.23 -13.49
N ARG A 306 -14.13 12.64 -14.47
CA ARG A 306 -13.48 11.94 -15.57
C ARG A 306 -12.60 12.92 -16.34
N GLN A 307 -11.39 12.50 -16.70
CA GLN A 307 -10.52 13.28 -17.57
C GLN A 307 -11.15 13.42 -18.96
N SER A 308 -11.15 14.62 -19.53
CA SER A 308 -11.60 14.81 -20.90
C SER A 308 -10.49 14.45 -21.90
N LEU A 309 -10.85 14.07 -23.12
CA LEU A 309 -9.90 13.83 -24.18
C LEU A 309 -9.10 15.11 -24.52
N GLU A 310 -9.75 16.27 -24.50
CA GLU A 310 -9.10 17.56 -24.69
C GLU A 310 -7.98 17.80 -23.68
N SER A 311 -8.19 17.47 -22.40
CA SER A 311 -7.14 17.62 -21.37
C SER A 311 -5.97 16.64 -21.56
N LEU A 312 -6.14 15.56 -22.32
CA LEU A 312 -5.05 14.64 -22.68
C LEU A 312 -4.20 15.16 -23.84
N ILE A 313 -4.82 15.92 -24.76
CA ILE A 313 -4.16 16.41 -25.96
C ILE A 313 -3.44 17.73 -25.67
N ASN A 314 -3.98 18.54 -24.78
CA ASN A 314 -3.48 19.89 -24.47
C ASN A 314 -2.49 19.94 -23.31
N ASN A 315 -2.09 18.80 -22.76
CA ASN A 315 -1.00 18.64 -21.79
C ASN A 315 0.19 17.95 -22.47
#